data_9e5f29296868c6d8ca0394ff85a3667a
#
_entry.id   9e5f29296868c6d8ca0394ff85a3667a
#
_cell.length_a   1.000
_cell.length_b   1.000
_cell.length_c   1.000
_cell.angle_alpha   90.00
_cell.angle_beta   90.00
_cell.angle_gamma   90.00
#
_symmetry.space_group_name_H-M   'P 1'
#
loop_
_entity.id
_entity.type
_entity.pdbx_description
1 polymer ?
#
loop_
_entity_poly.entity_id
_entity_poly.type
_entity_poly.pdbx_seq_one_letter_code
_entity_poly.pdbx_strand_id
1 'polypeptide(L)'
;MINIINNIFGFEKRNPFVDAADTLYRSEFNEESFLITLQKTIPYSITNIQQELICIFYDIINTEPCYYWDKDVLSQTTDNLSDLVKDNSSVIIDDEMLELYIIAYNAYAQITSVINDLSGLNDRAPIKNRQYRLPTYVSIVESCLTNLYRFITLLINQTTAKDYHSNYKLKPLTDILNKFGYDKLTEKVDINIRNAINHGGILFLEDGEKIIFHFNENGRNVSKTKTTYELDQLINDVYDTSSAILLGITIFLNQNWNLLSKSVFNNHYLSFHLLGMKLSIPTIRCRDISEVEHPNQLNAEFSIANTDRTYILRLAVILAILIYSQNGNYAKYYISFSNDRLMTSWIRFTNEQLSDLLSKNRELTEITGEIIGNKEALIFDASTEPIDMQEIKYHRFPNYQCDRYRINNIADASTVDRKRLRCNLFIGDTSDKESILRIITESIEWVKTVKNVDSPTIHHKYGNMEADSIYMNVYRFDTRKDKSISVSNENFVCFVDYNLTGETTLLHGGFFKSTWDQLSHETIGKLQVAWRERKYQTIHKKKIGVNELCPCGSGRKFKKCCRGKGIYD
;
A
#
# COMPACT_ATOMS: atom_id res chain seq x y z
N MET A 1 -15.85 -15.36 25.20
CA MET A 1 -14.70 -14.53 24.85
C MET A 1 -14.37 -13.54 25.97
N ILE A 2 -15.27 -12.65 26.40
CA ILE A 2 -15.04 -11.65 27.47
C ILE A 2 -14.47 -12.25 28.75
N ASN A 3 -15.03 -13.37 29.23
CA ASN A 3 -14.53 -14.04 30.44
C ASN A 3 -13.08 -14.55 30.26
N ILE A 4 -12.71 -14.94 29.05
CA ILE A 4 -11.34 -15.37 28.72
C ILE A 4 -10.40 -14.15 28.75
N ILE A 5 -10.80 -13.06 28.11
CA ILE A 5 -10.02 -11.81 28.08
C ILE A 5 -9.86 -11.25 29.49
N ASN A 6 -10.94 -11.19 30.28
CA ASN A 6 -10.88 -10.76 31.68
C ASN A 6 -9.92 -11.61 32.52
N ASN A 7 -9.93 -12.92 32.31
CA ASN A 7 -9.04 -13.83 33.05
C ASN A 7 -7.57 -13.64 32.63
N ILE A 8 -7.29 -13.44 31.33
CA ILE A 8 -5.92 -13.23 30.82
C ILE A 8 -5.33 -11.93 31.35
N PHE A 9 -6.14 -10.86 31.39
CA PHE A 9 -5.65 -9.53 31.82
C PHE A 9 -5.86 -9.24 33.29
N GLY A 10 -6.58 -10.07 34.04
CA GLY A 10 -6.93 -9.82 35.43
C GLY A 10 -7.77 -8.56 35.65
N PHE A 11 -8.62 -8.20 34.67
CA PHE A 11 -9.42 -6.98 34.73
C PHE A 11 -10.58 -7.12 35.74
N GLU A 12 -10.75 -6.11 36.57
CA GLU A 12 -11.96 -5.93 37.35
C GLU A 12 -13.13 -5.47 36.46
N LYS A 13 -14.38 -5.71 36.93
CA LYS A 13 -15.59 -5.22 36.25
C LYS A 13 -15.49 -3.71 35.99
N ARG A 14 -15.70 -3.29 34.73
CA ARG A 14 -15.68 -1.90 34.23
C ARG A 14 -14.30 -1.33 33.82
N ASN A 15 -13.37 -2.13 33.47
CA ASN A 15 -12.14 -1.64 32.85
C ASN A 15 -12.43 -1.19 31.40
N PRO A 16 -11.94 -0.02 30.92
CA PRO A 16 -12.16 0.47 29.56
C PRO A 16 -11.74 -0.51 28.46
N PHE A 17 -10.75 -1.36 28.73
CA PHE A 17 -10.35 -2.42 27.80
C PHE A 17 -11.36 -3.54 27.70
N VAL A 18 -12.01 -3.89 28.83
CA VAL A 18 -13.08 -4.89 28.83
C VAL A 18 -14.28 -4.36 28.08
N ASP A 19 -14.60 -3.06 28.24
CA ASP A 19 -15.68 -2.42 27.50
C ASP A 19 -15.36 -2.35 25.99
N ALA A 20 -14.12 -2.04 25.62
CA ALA A 20 -13.67 -2.07 24.23
C ALA A 20 -13.70 -3.49 23.64
N ALA A 21 -13.20 -4.48 24.39
CA ALA A 21 -13.25 -5.88 23.99
C ALA A 21 -14.69 -6.40 23.90
N ASP A 22 -15.58 -5.98 24.82
CA ASP A 22 -17.00 -6.30 24.76
C ASP A 22 -17.67 -5.65 23.54
N THR A 23 -17.30 -4.42 23.21
CA THR A 23 -17.78 -3.72 22.03
C THR A 23 -17.31 -4.44 20.75
N LEU A 24 -16.03 -4.82 20.66
CA LEU A 24 -15.50 -5.62 19.55
C LEU A 24 -16.21 -6.99 19.43
N TYR A 25 -16.47 -7.63 20.55
CA TYR A 25 -17.16 -8.91 20.59
C TYR A 25 -18.65 -8.80 20.25
N ARG A 26 -19.33 -7.75 20.75
CA ARG A 26 -20.76 -7.48 20.45
C ARG A 26 -20.98 -6.84 19.10
N SER A 27 -19.96 -6.27 18.49
CA SER A 27 -20.01 -5.84 17.08
C SER A 27 -20.07 -7.05 16.13
N GLU A 28 -20.50 -8.22 16.64
CA GLU A 28 -20.88 -9.32 15.78
C GLU A 28 -21.83 -8.80 14.72
N PHE A 29 -21.41 -8.95 13.46
CA PHE A 29 -22.24 -8.66 12.32
C PHE A 29 -23.56 -9.45 12.49
N ASN A 30 -24.64 -8.72 12.78
CA ASN A 30 -25.95 -9.33 12.92
C ASN A 30 -26.58 -9.40 11.52
N GLU A 31 -26.47 -10.57 10.91
CA GLU A 31 -26.95 -10.83 9.55
C GLU A 31 -28.44 -10.53 9.40
N GLU A 32 -29.27 -10.86 10.41
CA GLU A 32 -30.71 -10.59 10.40
C GLU A 32 -31.01 -9.08 10.41
N SER A 33 -30.32 -8.35 11.28
CA SER A 33 -30.44 -6.87 11.33
C SER A 33 -29.95 -6.21 10.05
N PHE A 34 -28.88 -6.76 9.46
CA PHE A 34 -28.35 -6.28 8.19
C PHE A 34 -29.32 -6.57 7.03
N LEU A 35 -29.93 -7.75 6.96
CA LEU A 35 -30.93 -8.08 5.96
C LEU A 35 -32.13 -7.12 6.02
N ILE A 36 -32.60 -6.78 7.23
CA ILE A 36 -33.67 -5.79 7.42
C ILE A 36 -33.25 -4.41 6.88
N THR A 37 -32.01 -4.00 7.12
CA THR A 37 -31.46 -2.73 6.62
C THR A 37 -31.37 -2.76 5.09
N LEU A 38 -30.85 -3.84 4.53
CA LEU A 38 -30.72 -4.03 3.09
C LEU A 38 -32.08 -3.97 2.39
N GLN A 39 -33.10 -4.65 2.91
CA GLN A 39 -34.46 -4.64 2.38
C GLN A 39 -35.12 -3.25 2.40
N LYS A 40 -34.75 -2.40 3.36
CA LYS A 40 -35.24 -1.00 3.42
C LYS A 40 -34.49 -0.08 2.47
N THR A 41 -33.26 -0.42 2.12
CA THR A 41 -32.35 0.47 1.40
C THR A 41 -32.42 0.25 -0.11
N ILE A 42 -32.52 -0.99 -0.56
CA ILE A 42 -32.55 -1.33 -1.98
C ILE A 42 -33.96 -1.67 -2.47
N PRO A 43 -34.31 -1.32 -3.73
CA PRO A 43 -35.67 -1.50 -4.27
C PRO A 43 -35.96 -2.93 -4.74
N TYR A 44 -35.14 -3.91 -4.35
CA TYR A 44 -35.29 -5.32 -4.75
C TYR A 44 -35.54 -6.21 -3.55
N SER A 45 -36.39 -7.24 -3.73
CA SER A 45 -36.69 -8.20 -2.67
C SER A 45 -35.52 -9.17 -2.50
N ILE A 46 -34.86 -9.12 -1.35
CA ILE A 46 -33.82 -10.06 -0.94
C ILE A 46 -34.33 -10.82 0.29
N THR A 47 -34.62 -12.09 0.13
CA THR A 47 -35.15 -12.94 1.22
C THR A 47 -34.06 -13.57 2.07
N ASN A 48 -32.91 -13.81 1.48
CA ASN A 48 -31.69 -14.32 2.14
C ASN A 48 -30.46 -13.74 1.43
N ILE A 49 -29.35 -13.68 2.13
CA ILE A 49 -28.08 -13.24 1.57
C ILE A 49 -27.12 -14.44 1.60
N GLN A 50 -26.46 -14.70 0.48
CA GLN A 50 -25.36 -15.67 0.46
C GLN A 50 -24.19 -15.13 1.28
N GLN A 51 -23.64 -15.96 2.15
CA GLN A 51 -22.62 -15.55 3.13
C GLN A 51 -21.42 -14.88 2.46
N GLU A 52 -21.04 -15.37 1.29
CA GLU A 52 -19.92 -14.89 0.49
C GLU A 52 -20.15 -13.47 -0.08
N LEU A 53 -21.40 -13.04 -0.19
CA LEU A 53 -21.77 -11.73 -0.73
C LEU A 53 -22.07 -10.68 0.35
N ILE A 54 -22.13 -11.06 1.62
CA ILE A 54 -22.49 -10.16 2.74
C ILE A 54 -21.58 -8.93 2.79
N CYS A 55 -20.26 -9.12 2.72
CA CYS A 55 -19.30 -8.02 2.80
C CYS A 55 -19.48 -7.04 1.63
N ILE A 56 -19.79 -7.54 0.44
CA ILE A 56 -19.97 -6.70 -0.75
C ILE A 56 -21.23 -5.85 -0.62
N PHE A 57 -22.35 -6.45 -0.22
CA PHE A 57 -23.55 -5.69 0.09
C PHE A 57 -23.32 -4.64 1.16
N TYR A 58 -22.64 -5.03 2.25
CA TYR A 58 -22.35 -4.13 3.36
C TYR A 58 -21.52 -2.93 2.91
N ASP A 59 -20.44 -3.14 2.20
CA ASP A 59 -19.57 -2.07 1.73
C ASP A 59 -20.31 -1.09 0.83
N ILE A 60 -21.16 -1.57 -0.08
CA ILE A 60 -21.88 -0.70 -1.00
C ILE A 60 -22.92 0.16 -0.26
N ILE A 61 -23.68 -0.41 0.68
CA ILE A 61 -24.78 0.32 1.35
C ILE A 61 -24.32 1.16 2.55
N ASN A 62 -23.14 0.87 3.14
CA ASN A 62 -22.61 1.61 4.29
C ASN A 62 -21.36 2.43 3.95
N THR A 63 -21.06 2.60 2.67
CA THR A 63 -19.92 3.40 2.22
C THR A 63 -20.07 4.86 2.62
N GLU A 64 -19.05 5.43 3.23
CA GLU A 64 -18.89 6.86 3.42
C GLU A 64 -17.78 7.38 2.48
N PRO A 65 -17.97 8.56 1.87
CA PRO A 65 -19.15 9.44 1.94
C PRO A 65 -20.37 8.74 1.37
N CYS A 66 -21.55 8.96 1.99
CA CYS A 66 -22.82 8.35 1.57
C CYS A 66 -23.21 8.84 0.18
N TYR A 67 -22.62 8.30 -0.84
CA TYR A 67 -23.07 8.47 -2.20
C TYR A 67 -24.11 7.39 -2.49
N TYR A 68 -25.21 7.85 -3.00
CA TYR A 68 -26.24 6.96 -3.46
C TYR A 68 -25.77 6.40 -4.80
N TRP A 69 -25.97 5.10 -5.00
CA TRP A 69 -25.86 4.53 -6.33
C TRP A 69 -26.88 5.17 -7.29
N ASP A 70 -26.51 5.25 -8.56
CA ASP A 70 -27.43 5.69 -9.60
C ASP A 70 -28.57 4.68 -9.77
N LYS A 71 -29.81 5.10 -9.50
CA LYS A 71 -31.00 4.22 -9.50
C LYS A 71 -31.33 3.68 -10.89
N ASP A 72 -31.15 4.48 -11.92
CA ASP A 72 -31.44 4.06 -13.29
C ASP A 72 -30.42 3.03 -13.77
N VAL A 73 -29.15 3.21 -13.42
CA VAL A 73 -28.08 2.25 -13.68
C VAL A 73 -28.34 0.95 -12.92
N LEU A 74 -28.71 1.03 -11.64
CA LEU A 74 -29.04 -0.16 -10.83
C LEU A 74 -30.18 -0.95 -11.46
N SER A 75 -31.29 -0.27 -11.81
CA SER A 75 -32.44 -0.90 -12.44
C SER A 75 -32.06 -1.56 -13.76
N GLN A 76 -31.42 -0.81 -14.66
CA GLN A 76 -30.99 -1.35 -15.95
C GLN A 76 -30.06 -2.56 -15.81
N THR A 77 -29.12 -2.51 -14.83
CA THR A 77 -28.19 -3.61 -14.59
C THR A 77 -28.95 -4.85 -14.11
N THR A 78 -29.74 -4.73 -13.05
CA THR A 78 -30.42 -5.85 -12.41
C THR A 78 -31.46 -6.49 -13.32
N ASP A 79 -32.28 -5.67 -13.97
CA ASP A 79 -33.39 -6.14 -14.81
C ASP A 79 -32.85 -6.81 -16.09
N ASN A 80 -31.91 -6.16 -16.79
CA ASN A 80 -31.34 -6.74 -18.02
C ASN A 80 -30.56 -8.03 -17.75
N LEU A 81 -29.79 -8.13 -16.66
CA LEU A 81 -29.09 -9.36 -16.30
C LEU A 81 -30.06 -10.49 -15.97
N SER A 82 -31.15 -10.17 -15.27
CA SER A 82 -32.20 -11.16 -14.94
C SER A 82 -32.90 -11.65 -16.19
N ASP A 83 -33.21 -10.75 -17.13
CA ASP A 83 -33.86 -11.12 -18.41
C ASP A 83 -32.92 -11.96 -19.30
N LEU A 84 -31.62 -11.68 -19.32
CA LEU A 84 -30.64 -12.49 -20.07
C LEU A 84 -30.67 -13.97 -19.68
N VAL A 85 -30.84 -14.30 -18.41
CA VAL A 85 -30.79 -15.68 -17.91
C VAL A 85 -32.14 -16.36 -17.80
N LYS A 86 -33.23 -15.59 -17.80
CA LYS A 86 -34.60 -16.07 -17.56
C LYS A 86 -35.05 -17.16 -18.55
N ASP A 87 -34.66 -17.03 -19.80
CA ASP A 87 -35.03 -17.96 -20.87
C ASP A 87 -33.88 -18.91 -21.26
N ASN A 88 -32.77 -18.93 -20.49
CA ASN A 88 -31.54 -19.59 -20.87
C ASN A 88 -30.99 -20.49 -19.73
N SER A 89 -31.54 -21.69 -19.60
CA SER A 89 -31.15 -22.63 -18.56
C SER A 89 -29.72 -23.18 -18.65
N SER A 90 -29.00 -22.87 -19.72
CA SER A 90 -27.62 -23.32 -19.95
C SER A 90 -26.54 -22.31 -19.50
N VAL A 91 -26.94 -21.15 -18.97
CA VAL A 91 -25.99 -20.14 -18.49
C VAL A 91 -25.26 -20.64 -17.24
N ILE A 92 -23.94 -20.53 -17.26
CA ILE A 92 -23.08 -20.82 -16.12
C ILE A 92 -22.22 -19.56 -15.86
N ILE A 93 -22.26 -19.06 -14.63
CA ILE A 93 -21.36 -18.00 -14.20
C ILE A 93 -20.06 -18.67 -13.76
N ASP A 94 -19.10 -18.66 -14.66
CA ASP A 94 -17.82 -19.36 -14.50
C ASP A 94 -16.81 -18.59 -13.66
N ASP A 95 -15.66 -19.20 -13.44
CA ASP A 95 -14.58 -18.64 -12.63
C ASP A 95 -14.02 -17.34 -13.23
N GLU A 96 -13.90 -17.24 -14.58
CA GLU A 96 -13.41 -16.02 -15.23
C GLU A 96 -14.33 -14.83 -14.94
N MET A 97 -15.63 -15.02 -15.04
CA MET A 97 -16.63 -13.99 -14.73
C MET A 97 -16.56 -13.57 -13.25
N LEU A 98 -16.46 -14.55 -12.35
CA LEU A 98 -16.40 -14.26 -10.92
C LEU A 98 -15.08 -13.60 -10.51
N GLU A 99 -13.96 -13.98 -11.12
CA GLU A 99 -12.68 -13.27 -10.92
C GLU A 99 -12.76 -11.81 -11.34
N LEU A 100 -13.36 -11.50 -12.50
CA LEU A 100 -13.57 -10.12 -12.93
C LEU A 100 -14.44 -9.33 -11.95
N TYR A 101 -15.48 -9.95 -11.41
CA TYR A 101 -16.34 -9.35 -10.41
C TYR A 101 -15.59 -9.07 -9.09
N ILE A 102 -14.79 -10.02 -8.60
CA ILE A 102 -13.99 -9.84 -7.38
C ILE A 102 -12.90 -8.79 -7.57
N ILE A 103 -12.23 -8.77 -8.74
CA ILE A 103 -11.24 -7.72 -9.07
C ILE A 103 -11.91 -6.34 -9.06
N ALA A 104 -13.11 -6.21 -9.64
CA ALA A 104 -13.87 -4.96 -9.65
C ALA A 104 -14.28 -4.53 -8.24
N TYR A 105 -14.73 -5.46 -7.40
CA TYR A 105 -15.06 -5.20 -6.01
C TYR A 105 -13.84 -4.73 -5.19
N ASN A 106 -12.69 -5.39 -5.35
CA ASN A 106 -11.45 -4.98 -4.70
C ASN A 106 -11.03 -3.57 -5.10
N ALA A 107 -11.12 -3.27 -6.40
CA ALA A 107 -10.86 -1.92 -6.90
C ALA A 107 -11.84 -0.90 -6.29
N TYR A 108 -13.12 -1.23 -6.21
CA TYR A 108 -14.15 -0.39 -5.59
C TYR A 108 -13.84 -0.10 -4.11
N ALA A 109 -13.49 -1.11 -3.31
CA ALA A 109 -13.14 -0.96 -1.90
C ALA A 109 -11.91 -0.06 -1.71
N GLN A 110 -10.86 -0.22 -2.54
CA GLN A 110 -9.68 0.63 -2.51
C GLN A 110 -10.01 2.08 -2.91
N ILE A 111 -10.80 2.28 -3.95
CA ILE A 111 -11.24 3.60 -4.42
C ILE A 111 -12.04 4.31 -3.33
N THR A 112 -12.95 3.62 -2.67
CA THR A 112 -13.73 4.13 -1.54
C THR A 112 -12.82 4.63 -0.42
N SER A 113 -11.78 3.87 -0.07
CA SER A 113 -10.79 4.31 0.92
C SER A 113 -10.08 5.59 0.49
N VAL A 114 -9.66 5.69 -0.79
CA VAL A 114 -9.01 6.90 -1.33
C VAL A 114 -9.95 8.10 -1.30
N ILE A 115 -11.23 7.95 -1.65
CA ILE A 115 -12.23 9.03 -1.60
C ILE A 115 -12.43 9.52 -0.16
N ASN A 116 -12.49 8.61 0.80
CA ASN A 116 -12.60 8.94 2.22
C ASN A 116 -11.36 9.70 2.72
N ASP A 117 -10.16 9.24 2.35
CA ASP A 117 -8.91 9.92 2.71
C ASP A 117 -8.82 11.33 2.10
N LEU A 118 -9.32 11.50 0.86
CA LEU A 118 -9.39 12.80 0.18
C LEU A 118 -10.23 13.83 0.92
N SER A 119 -11.33 13.40 1.55
CA SER A 119 -12.23 14.29 2.29
C SER A 119 -11.55 14.90 3.52
N GLY A 120 -10.56 14.23 4.10
CA GLY A 120 -9.76 14.67 5.25
C GLY A 120 -8.56 15.56 4.92
N LEU A 121 -8.18 15.70 3.66
CA LEU A 121 -7.00 16.48 3.27
C LEU A 121 -7.33 17.97 3.11
N ASN A 122 -6.49 18.84 3.69
CA ASN A 122 -6.56 20.30 3.48
C ASN A 122 -6.40 20.66 2.00
N ASP A 123 -7.19 21.63 1.54
CA ASP A 123 -7.32 21.99 0.13
C ASP A 123 -6.12 22.78 -0.42
N ARG A 124 -5.14 22.05 -0.96
CA ARG A 124 -4.27 22.58 -2.00
C ARG A 124 -4.68 21.91 -3.32
N ALA A 125 -5.61 22.52 -4.03
CA ALA A 125 -6.24 22.01 -5.23
C ALA A 125 -5.27 21.36 -6.26
N PRO A 126 -4.09 21.94 -6.59
CA PRO A 126 -3.16 21.35 -7.55
C PRO A 126 -2.66 19.96 -7.12
N ILE A 127 -2.34 19.80 -5.84
CA ILE A 127 -1.85 18.51 -5.32
C ILE A 127 -2.98 17.48 -5.31
N LYS A 128 -4.18 17.85 -4.85
CA LYS A 128 -5.34 16.95 -4.87
C LYS A 128 -5.68 16.51 -6.29
N ASN A 129 -5.69 17.42 -7.24
CA ASN A 129 -5.99 17.07 -8.63
C ASN A 129 -4.98 16.07 -9.20
N ARG A 130 -3.66 16.34 -9.05
CA ARG A 130 -2.60 15.51 -9.64
C ARG A 130 -2.44 14.16 -8.98
N GLN A 131 -2.48 14.13 -7.64
CA GLN A 131 -2.08 12.94 -6.86
C GLN A 131 -3.28 12.05 -6.54
N TYR A 132 -4.49 12.60 -6.56
CA TYR A 132 -5.67 11.87 -6.12
C TYR A 132 -6.80 11.89 -7.14
N ARG A 133 -7.40 13.04 -7.47
CA ARG A 133 -8.61 13.10 -8.31
C ARG A 133 -8.45 12.44 -9.68
N LEU A 134 -7.40 12.82 -10.41
CA LEU A 134 -7.15 12.22 -11.74
C LEU A 134 -6.84 10.73 -11.64
N PRO A 135 -5.94 10.25 -10.75
CA PRO A 135 -5.75 8.82 -10.54
C PRO A 135 -7.01 8.08 -10.09
N THR A 136 -7.83 8.68 -9.21
CA THR A 136 -9.09 8.09 -8.74
C THR A 136 -10.06 7.89 -9.91
N TYR A 137 -10.26 8.91 -10.75
CA TYR A 137 -11.10 8.78 -11.94
C TYR A 137 -10.64 7.62 -12.84
N VAL A 138 -9.34 7.53 -13.13
CA VAL A 138 -8.79 6.45 -13.94
C VAL A 138 -8.98 5.09 -13.27
N SER A 139 -8.77 5.00 -11.96
CA SER A 139 -8.95 3.75 -11.21
C SER A 139 -10.40 3.26 -11.23
N ILE A 140 -11.39 4.17 -11.08
CA ILE A 140 -12.81 3.80 -11.21
C ILE A 140 -13.07 3.22 -12.59
N VAL A 141 -12.63 3.92 -13.64
CA VAL A 141 -12.94 3.55 -15.03
C VAL A 141 -12.20 2.29 -15.47
N GLU A 142 -10.90 2.17 -15.15
CA GLU A 142 -10.06 1.06 -15.63
C GLU A 142 -10.16 -0.19 -14.76
N SER A 143 -10.12 -0.02 -13.44
CA SER A 143 -9.99 -1.16 -12.54
C SER A 143 -11.36 -1.67 -12.05
N CYS A 144 -12.36 -0.77 -11.91
CA CYS A 144 -13.70 -1.16 -11.49
C CYS A 144 -14.62 -1.35 -12.71
N LEU A 145 -15.01 -0.28 -13.40
CA LEU A 145 -16.02 -0.32 -14.47
C LEU A 145 -15.62 -1.25 -15.63
N THR A 146 -14.36 -1.20 -16.08
CA THR A 146 -13.93 -2.07 -17.20
C THR A 146 -14.10 -3.55 -16.87
N ASN A 147 -13.85 -3.98 -15.63
CA ASN A 147 -14.04 -5.38 -15.24
C ASN A 147 -15.52 -5.74 -15.07
N LEU A 148 -16.35 -4.83 -14.55
CA LEU A 148 -17.80 -5.02 -14.53
C LEU A 148 -18.39 -5.12 -15.94
N TYR A 149 -17.94 -4.30 -16.88
CA TYR A 149 -18.34 -4.36 -18.28
C TYR A 149 -17.92 -5.67 -18.96
N ARG A 150 -16.74 -6.18 -18.64
CA ARG A 150 -16.27 -7.49 -19.11
C ARG A 150 -17.16 -8.61 -18.59
N PHE A 151 -17.50 -8.58 -17.30
CA PHE A 151 -18.44 -9.54 -16.70
C PHE A 151 -19.75 -9.59 -17.49
N ILE A 152 -20.40 -8.43 -17.71
CA ILE A 152 -21.66 -8.34 -18.46
C ILE A 152 -21.48 -8.83 -19.91
N THR A 153 -20.36 -8.46 -20.56
CA THR A 153 -20.07 -8.86 -21.93
C THR A 153 -19.92 -10.38 -22.06
N LEU A 154 -19.27 -11.05 -21.11
CA LEU A 154 -19.15 -12.52 -21.08
C LEU A 154 -20.51 -13.19 -20.88
N LEU A 155 -21.37 -12.62 -20.04
CA LEU A 155 -22.74 -13.12 -19.88
C LEU A 155 -23.56 -12.96 -21.19
N ILE A 156 -23.42 -11.85 -21.90
CA ILE A 156 -24.01 -11.65 -23.23
C ILE A 156 -23.50 -12.70 -24.22
N ASN A 157 -22.21 -13.07 -24.19
CA ASN A 157 -21.69 -14.12 -25.04
C ASN A 157 -22.42 -15.45 -24.85
N GLN A 158 -22.60 -15.87 -23.60
CA GLN A 158 -23.27 -17.14 -23.28
C GLN A 158 -24.73 -17.17 -23.75
N THR A 159 -25.42 -16.03 -23.72
CA THR A 159 -26.85 -15.95 -24.04
C THR A 159 -27.14 -15.70 -25.52
N THR A 160 -26.21 -15.15 -26.28
CA THR A 160 -26.43 -14.68 -27.65
C THR A 160 -25.62 -15.41 -28.71
N ALA A 161 -24.84 -16.42 -28.35
CA ALA A 161 -23.91 -17.11 -29.24
C ALA A 161 -22.93 -16.14 -29.97
N LYS A 162 -22.59 -15.01 -29.34
CA LYS A 162 -21.55 -14.09 -29.78
C LYS A 162 -20.25 -14.49 -29.10
N ASP A 163 -19.15 -14.11 -29.70
CA ASP A 163 -17.80 -14.38 -29.18
C ASP A 163 -17.06 -13.05 -29.00
N TYR A 164 -17.45 -12.30 -27.98
CA TYR A 164 -16.70 -11.11 -27.57
C TYR A 164 -15.58 -11.49 -26.61
N HIS A 165 -14.38 -10.98 -26.83
CA HIS A 165 -13.23 -11.30 -26.01
C HIS A 165 -13.26 -10.58 -24.65
N SER A 166 -12.91 -11.29 -23.58
CA SER A 166 -12.82 -10.73 -22.22
C SER A 166 -11.74 -9.64 -22.07
N ASN A 167 -10.74 -9.62 -22.98
CA ASN A 167 -9.65 -8.65 -22.94
C ASN A 167 -9.91 -7.34 -23.71
N TYR A 168 -11.13 -7.11 -24.18
CA TYR A 168 -11.47 -5.86 -24.85
C TYR A 168 -11.19 -4.65 -23.93
N LYS A 169 -10.69 -3.56 -24.58
CA LYS A 169 -10.51 -2.26 -23.91
C LYS A 169 -11.86 -1.58 -23.71
N LEU A 170 -11.87 -0.52 -22.92
CA LEU A 170 -13.07 0.20 -22.52
C LEU A 170 -13.99 0.59 -23.69
N LYS A 171 -13.47 1.20 -24.77
CA LYS A 171 -14.30 1.69 -25.87
C LYS A 171 -15.09 0.56 -26.59
N PRO A 172 -14.49 -0.55 -27.02
CA PRO A 172 -15.25 -1.69 -27.54
C PRO A 172 -16.31 -2.22 -26.57
N LEU A 173 -16.00 -2.28 -25.26
CA LEU A 173 -16.96 -2.72 -24.24
C LEU A 173 -18.18 -1.80 -24.16
N THR A 174 -17.96 -0.47 -24.12
CA THR A 174 -19.08 0.50 -24.11
C THR A 174 -19.93 0.38 -25.37
N ASP A 175 -19.33 0.14 -26.53
CA ASP A 175 -20.08 -0.02 -27.79
C ASP A 175 -20.92 -1.32 -27.79
N ILE A 176 -20.41 -2.41 -27.21
CA ILE A 176 -21.15 -3.65 -27.01
C ILE A 176 -22.32 -3.44 -26.05
N LEU A 177 -22.06 -2.87 -24.89
CA LEU A 177 -23.09 -2.62 -23.88
C LEU A 177 -24.23 -1.75 -24.43
N ASN A 178 -23.91 -0.66 -25.12
CA ASN A 178 -24.91 0.21 -25.74
C ASN A 178 -25.74 -0.54 -26.79
N LYS A 179 -25.12 -1.44 -27.57
CA LYS A 179 -25.82 -2.27 -28.56
C LYS A 179 -26.84 -3.23 -27.94
N PHE A 180 -26.58 -3.67 -26.70
CA PHE A 180 -27.45 -4.61 -25.97
C PHE A 180 -28.36 -3.90 -24.94
N GLY A 181 -28.53 -2.59 -25.03
CA GLY A 181 -29.46 -1.84 -24.19
C GLY A 181 -28.95 -1.53 -22.79
N TYR A 182 -27.63 -1.46 -22.59
CA TYR A 182 -26.98 -1.06 -21.34
C TYR A 182 -26.40 0.37 -21.42
N ASP A 183 -27.10 1.28 -22.07
CA ASP A 183 -26.64 2.65 -22.35
C ASP A 183 -26.44 3.47 -21.07
N LYS A 184 -27.26 3.28 -20.05
CA LYS A 184 -27.13 3.98 -18.76
C LYS A 184 -25.82 3.66 -18.05
N LEU A 185 -25.29 2.44 -18.21
CA LEU A 185 -24.05 2.02 -17.58
C LEU A 185 -22.83 2.77 -18.14
N THR A 186 -22.93 3.28 -19.37
CA THR A 186 -21.80 3.89 -20.08
C THR A 186 -21.90 5.41 -20.21
N GLU A 187 -23.10 5.99 -19.97
CA GLU A 187 -23.42 7.39 -20.24
C GLU A 187 -22.51 8.38 -19.49
N LYS A 188 -22.12 8.08 -18.25
CA LYS A 188 -21.31 8.96 -17.40
C LYS A 188 -19.80 8.84 -17.64
N VAL A 189 -19.34 7.87 -18.43
CA VAL A 189 -17.93 7.60 -18.63
C VAL A 189 -17.37 8.45 -19.77
N ASP A 190 -16.48 9.39 -19.45
CA ASP A 190 -15.77 10.18 -20.47
C ASP A 190 -14.43 9.50 -20.86
N ILE A 191 -14.48 8.69 -21.93
CA ILE A 191 -13.32 7.96 -22.43
C ILE A 191 -12.20 8.91 -22.87
N ASN A 192 -12.55 10.10 -23.37
CA ASN A 192 -11.58 11.08 -23.87
C ASN A 192 -10.78 11.70 -22.73
N ILE A 193 -11.43 12.03 -21.61
CA ILE A 193 -10.76 12.50 -20.38
C ILE A 193 -9.83 11.40 -19.86
N ARG A 194 -10.31 10.14 -19.77
CA ARG A 194 -9.48 9.01 -19.35
C ARG A 194 -8.25 8.85 -20.24
N ASN A 195 -8.40 8.96 -21.56
CA ASN A 195 -7.29 8.88 -22.50
C ASN A 195 -6.31 10.05 -22.33
N ALA A 196 -6.80 11.28 -22.14
CA ALA A 196 -5.94 12.43 -21.88
C ALA A 196 -5.09 12.23 -20.61
N ILE A 197 -5.67 11.67 -19.55
CA ILE A 197 -4.96 11.38 -18.30
C ILE A 197 -3.85 10.34 -18.54
N ASN A 198 -4.18 9.23 -19.16
CA ASN A 198 -3.24 8.11 -19.37
C ASN A 198 -2.10 8.45 -20.34
N HIS A 199 -2.34 9.34 -21.30
CA HIS A 199 -1.34 9.73 -22.30
C HIS A 199 -0.64 11.06 -21.98
N GLY A 200 -0.85 11.64 -20.80
CA GLY A 200 -0.19 12.87 -20.36
C GLY A 200 -0.69 14.15 -21.03
N GLY A 201 -1.89 14.11 -21.64
CA GLY A 201 -2.52 15.25 -22.29
C GLY A 201 -3.21 16.19 -21.30
N ILE A 202 -2.53 16.59 -20.21
CA ILE A 202 -3.11 17.41 -19.14
C ILE A 202 -2.32 18.69 -18.95
N LEU A 203 -3.03 19.83 -18.90
CA LEU A 203 -2.48 21.13 -18.53
C LEU A 203 -3.30 21.73 -17.39
N PHE A 204 -2.61 22.12 -16.31
CA PHE A 204 -3.20 22.81 -15.17
C PHE A 204 -3.08 24.31 -15.34
N LEU A 205 -4.19 25.03 -15.18
CA LEU A 205 -4.29 26.49 -15.20
C LEU A 205 -4.79 27.01 -13.85
N GLU A 206 -4.61 28.30 -13.61
CA GLU A 206 -5.14 29.01 -12.43
C GLU A 206 -4.80 28.28 -11.11
N ASP A 207 -3.50 28.01 -10.90
CA ASP A 207 -3.00 27.27 -9.74
C ASP A 207 -3.64 25.87 -9.55
N GLY A 208 -4.17 25.32 -10.64
CA GLY A 208 -4.78 23.99 -10.65
C GLY A 208 -6.29 23.97 -10.50
N GLU A 209 -6.96 25.12 -10.42
CA GLU A 209 -8.43 25.20 -10.36
C GLU A 209 -9.11 24.84 -11.69
N LYS A 210 -8.39 24.98 -12.81
CA LYS A 210 -8.84 24.54 -14.14
C LYS A 210 -7.86 23.57 -14.75
N ILE A 211 -8.40 22.55 -15.38
CA ILE A 211 -7.65 21.48 -16.02
C ILE A 211 -8.07 21.37 -17.46
N ILE A 212 -7.10 21.44 -18.39
CA ILE A 212 -7.34 21.20 -19.81
C ILE A 212 -6.91 19.77 -20.14
N PHE A 213 -7.80 19.03 -20.77
CA PHE A 213 -7.58 17.68 -21.26
C PHE A 213 -7.43 17.73 -22.78
N HIS A 214 -6.24 17.36 -23.29
CA HIS A 214 -5.95 17.28 -24.71
C HIS A 214 -6.00 15.82 -25.16
N PHE A 215 -6.75 15.53 -26.22
CA PHE A 215 -6.90 14.20 -26.77
C PHE A 215 -7.12 14.25 -28.28
N ASN A 216 -6.94 13.12 -28.94
CA ASN A 216 -7.24 12.99 -30.36
C ASN A 216 -8.63 12.37 -30.53
N GLU A 217 -9.49 13.05 -31.26
CA GLU A 217 -10.83 12.57 -31.62
C GLU A 217 -10.95 12.55 -33.14
N ASN A 218 -11.08 11.38 -33.72
CA ASN A 218 -11.19 11.18 -35.17
C ASN A 218 -10.07 11.86 -35.99
N GLY A 219 -8.83 11.78 -35.48
CA GLY A 219 -7.65 12.39 -36.14
C GLY A 219 -7.49 13.89 -35.88
N ARG A 220 -8.35 14.52 -35.11
CA ARG A 220 -8.27 15.95 -34.73
C ARG A 220 -7.87 16.11 -33.28
N ASN A 221 -6.99 17.05 -33.00
CA ASN A 221 -6.67 17.44 -31.62
C ASN A 221 -7.81 18.28 -31.05
N VAL A 222 -8.40 17.79 -29.98
CA VAL A 222 -9.51 18.43 -29.26
C VAL A 222 -9.08 18.67 -27.82
N SER A 223 -9.68 19.68 -27.21
CA SER A 223 -9.45 19.99 -25.79
C SER A 223 -10.77 20.17 -25.06
N LYS A 224 -10.87 19.59 -23.87
CA LYS A 224 -11.94 19.85 -22.90
C LYS A 224 -11.35 20.55 -21.68
N THR A 225 -12.02 21.56 -21.17
CA THR A 225 -11.63 22.21 -19.90
C THR A 225 -12.62 21.81 -18.82
N LYS A 226 -12.13 21.47 -17.64
CA LYS A 226 -12.89 21.20 -16.42
C LYS A 226 -12.33 22.02 -15.27
N THR A 227 -13.23 22.55 -14.46
CA THR A 227 -12.89 23.05 -13.13
C THR A 227 -12.68 21.89 -12.15
N THR A 228 -12.06 22.15 -11.02
CA THR A 228 -11.96 21.16 -9.92
C THR A 228 -13.34 20.63 -9.52
N TYR A 229 -14.33 21.51 -9.42
CA TYR A 229 -15.72 21.13 -9.09
C TYR A 229 -16.34 20.19 -10.14
N GLU A 230 -16.18 20.49 -11.43
CA GLU A 230 -16.68 19.63 -12.51
C GLU A 230 -15.94 18.29 -12.58
N LEU A 231 -14.67 18.25 -12.14
CA LEU A 231 -13.93 17.00 -12.01
C LEU A 231 -14.45 16.17 -10.84
N ASP A 232 -14.74 16.79 -9.69
CA ASP A 232 -15.36 16.11 -8.55
C ASP A 232 -16.73 15.53 -8.92
N GLN A 233 -17.55 16.30 -9.64
CA GLN A 233 -18.82 15.78 -10.14
C GLN A 233 -18.65 14.59 -11.08
N LEU A 234 -17.70 14.65 -12.01
CA LEU A 234 -17.40 13.54 -12.91
C LEU A 234 -16.95 12.29 -12.14
N ILE A 235 -16.12 12.46 -11.11
CA ILE A 235 -15.68 11.35 -10.24
C ILE A 235 -16.88 10.75 -9.49
N ASN A 236 -17.73 11.59 -8.91
CA ASN A 236 -18.93 11.14 -8.20
C ASN A 236 -19.87 10.39 -9.14
N ASP A 237 -20.15 10.94 -10.33
CA ASP A 237 -21.02 10.32 -11.34
C ASP A 237 -20.53 8.91 -11.74
N VAL A 238 -19.24 8.74 -12.01
CA VAL A 238 -18.69 7.42 -12.36
C VAL A 238 -18.57 6.49 -11.15
N TYR A 239 -18.38 7.03 -9.95
CA TYR A 239 -18.39 6.26 -8.72
C TYR A 239 -19.80 5.71 -8.41
N ASP A 240 -20.83 6.56 -8.48
CA ASP A 240 -22.23 6.17 -8.30
C ASP A 240 -22.67 5.14 -9.35
N THR A 241 -22.21 5.32 -10.60
CA THR A 241 -22.40 4.34 -11.67
C THR A 241 -21.75 3.00 -11.32
N SER A 242 -20.51 3.01 -10.85
CA SER A 242 -19.80 1.79 -10.49
C SER A 242 -20.44 1.07 -9.30
N SER A 243 -20.88 1.83 -8.29
CA SER A 243 -21.62 1.31 -7.13
C SER A 243 -22.93 0.65 -7.56
N ALA A 244 -23.68 1.29 -8.46
CA ALA A 244 -24.93 0.77 -8.97
C ALA A 244 -24.77 -0.52 -9.78
N ILE A 245 -23.75 -0.58 -10.66
CA ILE A 245 -23.47 -1.79 -11.44
C ILE A 245 -23.01 -2.91 -10.53
N LEU A 246 -22.09 -2.64 -9.61
CA LEU A 246 -21.59 -3.62 -8.65
C LEU A 246 -22.75 -4.17 -7.80
N LEU A 247 -23.63 -3.29 -7.27
CA LEU A 247 -24.81 -3.69 -6.52
C LEU A 247 -25.77 -4.53 -7.37
N GLY A 248 -26.05 -4.10 -8.61
CA GLY A 248 -26.93 -4.83 -9.53
C GLY A 248 -26.41 -6.23 -9.84
N ILE A 249 -25.11 -6.38 -10.12
CA ILE A 249 -24.49 -7.69 -10.30
C ILE A 249 -24.55 -8.51 -9.00
N THR A 250 -24.29 -7.89 -7.83
CA THR A 250 -24.38 -8.59 -6.54
C THR A 250 -25.79 -9.13 -6.27
N ILE A 251 -26.83 -8.33 -6.55
CA ILE A 251 -28.23 -8.78 -6.45
C ILE A 251 -28.48 -9.93 -7.40
N PHE A 252 -28.04 -9.81 -8.65
CA PHE A 252 -28.18 -10.84 -9.67
C PHE A 252 -27.49 -12.16 -9.25
N LEU A 253 -26.26 -12.11 -8.76
CA LEU A 253 -25.50 -13.28 -8.27
C LEU A 253 -26.20 -13.92 -7.06
N ASN A 254 -26.70 -13.10 -6.13
CA ASN A 254 -27.42 -13.60 -4.95
C ASN A 254 -28.71 -14.34 -5.33
N GLN A 255 -29.44 -13.83 -6.30
CA GLN A 255 -30.69 -14.45 -6.79
C GLN A 255 -30.45 -15.70 -7.65
N ASN A 256 -29.29 -15.79 -8.31
CA ASN A 256 -28.93 -16.86 -9.23
C ASN A 256 -27.75 -17.71 -8.72
N TRP A 257 -27.64 -17.90 -7.39
CA TRP A 257 -26.52 -18.58 -6.75
C TRP A 257 -26.26 -20.01 -7.24
N ASN A 258 -27.30 -20.67 -7.73
CA ASN A 258 -27.22 -22.02 -8.30
C ASN A 258 -26.51 -22.07 -9.67
N LEU A 259 -26.37 -20.94 -10.37
CA LEU A 259 -25.69 -20.84 -11.66
C LEU A 259 -24.17 -20.61 -11.52
N LEU A 260 -23.68 -20.38 -10.30
CA LEU A 260 -22.29 -20.00 -10.05
C LEU A 260 -21.37 -21.21 -9.93
N SER A 261 -20.18 -21.11 -10.54
CA SER A 261 -19.01 -21.86 -10.11
C SER A 261 -18.59 -21.39 -8.72
N LYS A 262 -18.43 -22.32 -7.77
CA LYS A 262 -18.16 -21.98 -6.37
C LYS A 262 -16.67 -21.97 -6.01
N SER A 263 -15.80 -22.29 -6.97
CA SER A 263 -14.35 -22.42 -6.72
C SER A 263 -13.70 -21.09 -6.32
N VAL A 264 -14.13 -19.97 -6.89
CA VAL A 264 -13.58 -18.63 -6.61
C VAL A 264 -13.90 -18.17 -5.19
N PHE A 265 -15.05 -18.56 -4.63
CA PHE A 265 -15.43 -18.18 -3.26
C PHE A 265 -14.73 -19.02 -2.18
N ASN A 266 -13.95 -20.03 -2.55
CA ASN A 266 -13.05 -20.73 -1.63
C ASN A 266 -11.82 -19.91 -1.28
N ASN A 267 -11.63 -18.73 -1.88
CA ASN A 267 -10.57 -17.80 -1.56
C ASN A 267 -10.81 -17.15 -0.18
N HIS A 268 -9.77 -17.09 0.65
CA HIS A 268 -9.84 -16.50 2.00
C HIS A 268 -10.10 -14.99 2.01
N TYR A 269 -9.96 -14.29 0.88
CA TYR A 269 -10.08 -12.84 0.79
C TYR A 269 -11.41 -12.31 1.37
N LEU A 270 -12.55 -12.84 0.93
CA LEU A 270 -13.85 -12.37 1.41
C LEU A 270 -14.07 -12.69 2.89
N SER A 271 -13.58 -13.85 3.37
CA SER A 271 -13.65 -14.21 4.78
C SER A 271 -12.78 -13.28 5.65
N PHE A 272 -11.60 -12.87 5.17
CA PHE A 272 -10.74 -11.91 5.84
C PHE A 272 -11.37 -10.52 5.85
N HIS A 273 -11.99 -10.10 4.76
CA HIS A 273 -12.69 -8.82 4.71
C HIS A 273 -13.84 -8.77 5.74
N LEU A 274 -14.66 -9.81 5.80
CA LEU A 274 -15.73 -9.92 6.79
C LEU A 274 -15.18 -9.94 8.23
N LEU A 275 -14.07 -10.64 8.47
CA LEU A 275 -13.38 -10.62 9.76
C LEU A 275 -12.90 -9.21 10.12
N GLY A 276 -12.30 -8.49 9.17
CA GLY A 276 -11.87 -7.11 9.33
C GLY A 276 -13.01 -6.17 9.71
N MET A 277 -14.17 -6.33 9.07
CA MET A 277 -15.39 -5.58 9.44
C MET A 277 -15.82 -5.87 10.88
N LYS A 278 -15.86 -7.13 11.29
CA LYS A 278 -16.23 -7.54 12.66
C LYS A 278 -15.26 -7.01 13.72
N LEU A 279 -14.00 -6.78 13.35
CA LEU A 279 -12.96 -6.27 14.24
C LEU A 279 -12.86 -4.73 14.23
N SER A 280 -13.68 -4.04 13.46
CA SER A 280 -13.67 -2.58 13.34
C SER A 280 -14.71 -1.91 14.25
N ILE A 281 -14.25 -0.89 14.99
CA ILE A 281 -15.10 0.04 15.77
C ILE A 281 -14.60 1.47 15.51
N PRO A 282 -15.35 2.53 15.90
CA PRO A 282 -14.96 3.91 15.57
C PRO A 282 -13.54 4.33 15.96
N THR A 283 -12.96 3.71 16.98
CA THR A 283 -11.61 4.02 17.49
C THR A 283 -10.53 3.03 17.04
N ILE A 284 -10.92 1.92 16.41
CA ILE A 284 -10.06 0.85 15.92
C ILE A 284 -10.61 0.40 14.59
N ARG A 285 -9.90 0.67 13.52
CA ARG A 285 -10.33 0.30 12.17
C ARG A 285 -9.39 -0.73 11.59
N CYS A 286 -9.90 -1.89 11.24
CA CYS A 286 -9.14 -2.86 10.45
C CYS A 286 -8.95 -2.31 9.04
N ARG A 287 -7.69 -2.27 8.58
CA ARG A 287 -7.33 -1.81 7.24
C ARG A 287 -7.13 -2.96 6.28
N ASP A 288 -6.50 -4.02 6.76
CA ASP A 288 -6.21 -5.20 5.95
C ASP A 288 -6.04 -6.45 6.81
N ILE A 289 -6.45 -7.58 6.27
CA ILE A 289 -6.11 -8.91 6.76
C ILE A 289 -5.63 -9.72 5.57
N SER A 290 -4.41 -10.21 5.64
CA SER A 290 -3.77 -10.93 4.55
C SER A 290 -2.92 -12.10 5.06
N GLU A 291 -2.68 -13.07 4.18
CA GLU A 291 -1.84 -14.22 4.49
C GLU A 291 -0.52 -14.19 3.74
N VAL A 292 0.50 -14.76 4.37
CA VAL A 292 1.82 -14.96 3.79
C VAL A 292 2.15 -16.45 3.89
N GLU A 293 2.33 -17.10 2.75
CA GLU A 293 2.60 -18.55 2.69
C GLU A 293 3.90 -18.95 3.38
N HIS A 294 4.94 -18.12 3.24
CA HIS A 294 6.26 -18.37 3.82
C HIS A 294 6.81 -17.15 4.56
N PRO A 295 6.83 -17.14 5.89
CA PRO A 295 6.37 -18.18 6.83
C PRO A 295 4.83 -18.19 6.90
N ASN A 296 4.19 -19.32 7.10
CA ASN A 296 2.73 -19.45 7.28
C ASN A 296 2.22 -18.47 8.36
N GLN A 297 1.83 -17.26 7.94
CA GLN A 297 1.56 -16.11 8.82
C GLN A 297 0.32 -15.37 8.37
N LEU A 298 -0.55 -15.05 9.32
CA LEU A 298 -1.65 -14.11 9.12
C LEU A 298 -1.22 -12.71 9.58
N ASN A 299 -1.36 -11.73 8.70
CA ASN A 299 -1.15 -10.31 8.98
C ASN A 299 -2.49 -9.64 9.21
N ALA A 300 -2.56 -8.74 10.21
CA ALA A 300 -3.71 -7.87 10.39
C ALA A 300 -3.23 -6.46 10.73
N GLU A 301 -3.66 -5.49 9.93
CA GLU A 301 -3.32 -4.09 10.06
C GLU A 301 -4.51 -3.28 10.58
N PHE A 302 -4.26 -2.46 11.61
CA PHE A 302 -5.29 -1.62 12.22
C PHE A 302 -4.84 -0.15 12.27
N SER A 303 -5.79 0.75 12.05
CA SER A 303 -5.65 2.17 12.36
C SER A 303 -6.25 2.44 13.73
N ILE A 304 -5.51 3.11 14.60
CA ILE A 304 -5.92 3.42 15.97
C ILE A 304 -5.67 4.88 16.32
N ALA A 305 -6.54 5.47 17.13
CA ALA A 305 -6.38 6.85 17.61
C ALA A 305 -5.46 6.94 18.83
N ASN A 306 -5.48 5.93 19.71
CA ASN A 306 -4.68 5.91 20.92
C ASN A 306 -3.33 5.25 20.68
N THR A 307 -2.25 5.95 21.07
CA THR A 307 -0.86 5.52 20.86
C THR A 307 -0.11 5.21 22.16
N ASP A 308 -0.82 5.05 23.29
CA ASP A 308 -0.24 4.58 24.54
C ASP A 308 0.30 3.16 24.40
N ARG A 309 1.52 2.95 24.86
CA ARG A 309 2.24 1.66 24.72
C ARG A 309 1.50 0.49 25.35
N THR A 310 0.96 0.70 26.56
CA THR A 310 0.25 -0.35 27.29
C THR A 310 -1.07 -0.68 26.60
N TYR A 311 -1.76 0.34 26.09
CA TYR A 311 -2.96 0.18 25.29
C TYR A 311 -2.69 -0.67 24.04
N ILE A 312 -1.67 -0.31 23.24
CA ILE A 312 -1.29 -1.03 22.01
C ILE A 312 -0.98 -2.50 22.31
N LEU A 313 -0.18 -2.77 23.34
CA LEU A 313 0.16 -4.15 23.71
C LEU A 313 -1.09 -4.97 24.07
N ARG A 314 -1.96 -4.42 24.90
CA ARG A 314 -3.19 -5.10 25.33
C ARG A 314 -4.15 -5.32 24.15
N LEU A 315 -4.31 -4.28 23.32
CA LEU A 315 -5.15 -4.38 22.13
C LEU A 315 -4.64 -5.44 21.15
N ALA A 316 -3.32 -5.51 20.93
CA ALA A 316 -2.72 -6.52 20.07
C ALA A 316 -3.03 -7.95 20.55
N VAL A 317 -2.95 -8.19 21.86
CA VAL A 317 -3.29 -9.50 22.42
C VAL A 317 -4.77 -9.82 22.22
N ILE A 318 -5.67 -8.86 22.48
CA ILE A 318 -7.11 -9.05 22.28
C ILE A 318 -7.42 -9.39 20.81
N LEU A 319 -6.88 -8.60 19.88
CA LEU A 319 -7.11 -8.81 18.45
C LEU A 319 -6.50 -10.13 17.98
N ALA A 320 -5.28 -10.47 18.43
CA ALA A 320 -4.65 -11.74 18.10
C ALA A 320 -5.48 -12.93 18.57
N ILE A 321 -6.04 -12.89 19.80
CA ILE A 321 -6.93 -13.93 20.30
C ILE A 321 -8.21 -14.05 19.48
N LEU A 322 -8.84 -12.92 19.13
CA LEU A 322 -10.06 -12.89 18.33
C LEU A 322 -9.82 -13.48 16.93
N ILE A 323 -8.73 -13.10 16.29
CA ILE A 323 -8.34 -13.62 14.98
C ILE A 323 -8.00 -15.11 15.07
N TYR A 324 -7.19 -15.51 16.05
CA TYR A 324 -6.82 -16.90 16.27
C TYR A 324 -8.03 -17.80 16.49
N SER A 325 -9.02 -17.35 17.27
CA SER A 325 -10.22 -18.14 17.56
C SER A 325 -11.06 -18.47 16.32
N GLN A 326 -10.93 -17.69 15.25
CA GLN A 326 -11.62 -17.90 13.97
C GLN A 326 -10.72 -18.53 12.90
N ASN A 327 -9.41 -18.31 12.98
CA ASN A 327 -8.42 -18.71 11.98
C ASN A 327 -7.16 -19.29 12.65
N GLY A 328 -7.31 -20.38 13.39
CA GLY A 328 -6.24 -21.01 14.20
C GLY A 328 -5.14 -21.75 13.44
N ASN A 329 -5.11 -21.72 12.10
CA ASN A 329 -4.25 -22.59 11.28
C ASN A 329 -2.90 -21.99 10.89
N TYR A 330 -2.61 -20.75 11.28
CA TYR A 330 -1.36 -20.08 10.94
C TYR A 330 -0.29 -20.33 12.01
N ALA A 331 0.96 -20.44 11.58
CA ALA A 331 2.09 -20.59 12.51
C ALA A 331 2.38 -19.28 13.28
N LYS A 332 2.08 -18.13 12.67
CA LYS A 332 2.31 -16.81 13.25
C LYS A 332 1.15 -15.85 12.97
N TYR A 333 0.99 -14.88 13.85
CA TYR A 333 -0.01 -13.80 13.77
C TYR A 333 0.69 -12.47 13.96
N TYR A 334 0.71 -11.66 12.92
CA TYR A 334 1.35 -10.34 12.92
C TYR A 334 0.27 -9.27 13.01
N ILE A 335 0.23 -8.55 14.13
CA ILE A 335 -0.73 -7.47 14.39
C ILE A 335 0.02 -6.15 14.33
N SER A 336 -0.37 -5.28 13.40
CA SER A 336 0.24 -3.96 13.26
C SER A 336 -0.77 -2.84 13.47
N PHE A 337 -0.27 -1.71 13.96
CA PHE A 337 -1.05 -0.52 14.26
C PHE A 337 -0.41 0.69 13.62
N SER A 338 -1.21 1.47 12.92
CA SER A 338 -0.83 2.77 12.38
C SER A 338 -1.73 3.87 12.96
N ASN A 339 -1.25 5.09 12.94
CA ASN A 339 -2.02 6.27 13.31
C ASN A 339 -1.90 7.35 12.22
N ASP A 340 -2.59 8.48 12.40
CA ASP A 340 -2.57 9.61 11.45
C ASP A 340 -1.18 10.23 11.25
N ARG A 341 -0.22 9.87 12.12
CA ARG A 341 1.17 10.32 12.07
C ARG A 341 2.10 9.34 11.37
N LEU A 342 1.56 8.32 10.71
CA LEU A 342 2.29 7.27 10.00
C LEU A 342 3.27 6.46 10.89
N MET A 343 3.05 6.47 12.20
CA MET A 343 3.82 5.65 13.13
C MET A 343 3.23 4.23 13.16
N THR A 344 4.08 3.24 12.96
CA THR A 344 3.66 1.84 12.94
C THR A 344 4.24 1.10 14.13
N SER A 345 3.36 0.59 14.99
CA SER A 345 3.68 -0.41 16.01
C SER A 345 3.28 -1.79 15.51
N TRP A 346 3.99 -2.82 15.91
CA TRP A 346 3.60 -4.19 15.57
C TRP A 346 4.03 -5.18 16.64
N ILE A 347 3.30 -6.28 16.72
CA ILE A 347 3.56 -7.40 17.63
C ILE A 347 3.26 -8.68 16.88
N ARG A 348 4.13 -9.67 16.99
CA ARG A 348 3.98 -10.98 16.37
C ARG A 348 3.87 -12.07 17.42
N PHE A 349 2.83 -12.86 17.31
CA PHE A 349 2.56 -14.01 18.15
C PHE A 349 2.79 -15.31 17.38
N THR A 350 3.20 -16.36 18.06
CA THR A 350 3.15 -17.72 17.51
C THR A 350 1.81 -18.37 17.83
N ASN A 351 1.46 -19.40 17.05
CA ASN A 351 0.29 -20.23 17.31
C ASN A 351 0.31 -20.81 18.73
N GLU A 352 1.46 -21.35 19.17
CA GLU A 352 1.66 -21.92 20.50
C GLU A 352 1.40 -20.89 21.60
N GLN A 353 1.94 -19.67 21.47
CA GLN A 353 1.73 -18.60 22.47
C GLN A 353 0.24 -18.25 22.63
N LEU A 354 -0.52 -18.17 21.55
CA LEU A 354 -1.96 -17.88 21.59
C LEU A 354 -2.76 -19.07 22.16
N SER A 355 -2.39 -20.29 21.76
CA SER A 355 -2.97 -21.52 22.31
C SER A 355 -2.77 -21.64 23.82
N ASP A 356 -1.56 -21.35 24.29
CA ASP A 356 -1.20 -21.40 25.72
C ASP A 356 -1.95 -20.34 26.53
N LEU A 357 -2.10 -19.12 25.99
CA LEU A 357 -2.93 -18.09 26.62
C LEU A 357 -4.39 -18.53 26.79
N LEU A 358 -4.97 -19.09 25.73
CA LEU A 358 -6.37 -19.56 25.76
C LEU A 358 -6.57 -20.74 26.70
N SER A 359 -5.61 -21.65 26.74
CA SER A 359 -5.61 -22.85 27.58
C SER A 359 -5.19 -22.57 29.02
N LYS A 360 -4.72 -21.35 29.34
CA LYS A 360 -4.15 -20.94 30.62
C LYS A 360 -2.91 -21.76 31.04
N ASN A 361 -2.16 -22.24 30.07
CA ASN A 361 -0.90 -22.96 30.31
C ASN A 361 0.23 -22.00 30.65
N ARG A 362 0.16 -20.76 30.16
CA ARG A 362 1.14 -19.70 30.39
C ARG A 362 0.46 -18.38 30.70
N GLU A 363 1.12 -17.56 31.52
CA GLU A 363 0.65 -16.23 31.88
C GLU A 363 1.00 -15.20 30.79
N LEU A 364 0.16 -14.16 30.65
CA LEU A 364 0.37 -13.08 29.69
C LEU A 364 1.72 -12.39 29.86
N THR A 365 2.16 -12.18 31.11
CA THR A 365 3.44 -11.53 31.43
C THR A 365 4.63 -12.34 30.97
N GLU A 366 4.55 -13.66 31.01
CA GLU A 366 5.58 -14.57 30.52
C GLU A 366 5.69 -14.49 29.00
N ILE A 367 4.55 -14.59 28.28
CA ILE A 367 4.50 -14.54 26.81
C ILE A 367 4.93 -13.17 26.28
N THR A 368 4.48 -12.07 26.91
CA THR A 368 4.89 -10.73 26.49
C THR A 368 6.37 -10.48 26.77
N GLY A 369 6.91 -11.03 27.88
CA GLY A 369 8.34 -10.98 28.17
C GLY A 369 9.17 -11.72 27.09
N GLU A 370 8.71 -12.87 26.65
CA GLU A 370 9.34 -13.65 25.57
C GLU A 370 9.27 -12.91 24.23
N ILE A 371 8.12 -12.35 23.85
CA ILE A 371 7.95 -11.58 22.62
C ILE A 371 8.92 -10.39 22.58
N ILE A 372 9.02 -9.65 23.67
CA ILE A 372 9.93 -8.49 23.77
C ILE A 372 11.39 -8.96 23.76
N GLY A 373 11.72 -10.02 24.49
CA GLY A 373 13.07 -10.60 24.55
C GLY A 373 13.54 -11.09 23.18
N ASN A 374 12.66 -11.70 22.40
CA ASN A 374 12.93 -12.19 21.05
C ASN A 374 12.83 -11.11 19.96
N LYS A 375 12.58 -9.85 20.33
CA LYS A 375 12.40 -8.73 19.39
C LYS A 375 11.24 -8.95 18.40
N GLU A 376 10.21 -9.66 18.82
CA GLU A 376 9.00 -9.92 18.04
C GLU A 376 7.92 -8.84 18.27
N ALA A 377 8.32 -7.67 18.76
CA ALA A 377 7.46 -6.50 18.91
C ALA A 377 8.25 -5.21 18.72
N LEU A 378 7.61 -4.23 18.11
CA LEU A 378 8.04 -2.84 18.06
C LEU A 378 6.85 -1.97 18.45
N ILE A 379 6.92 -1.29 19.58
CA ILE A 379 5.85 -0.45 20.08
C ILE A 379 6.38 0.96 20.27
N PHE A 380 5.84 1.91 19.53
CA PHE A 380 6.14 3.32 19.68
C PHE A 380 5.38 3.91 20.86
N ASP A 381 6.09 4.68 21.67
CA ASP A 381 5.51 5.41 22.79
C ASP A 381 5.15 6.82 22.32
N ALA A 382 3.87 7.17 22.43
CA ALA A 382 3.36 8.48 22.06
C ALA A 382 3.53 9.57 23.14
N SER A 383 4.22 9.29 24.22
CA SER A 383 4.59 10.31 25.23
C SER A 383 5.54 11.37 24.69
N THR A 384 6.05 11.20 23.48
CA THR A 384 6.80 12.21 22.75
C THR A 384 5.87 13.23 22.11
N GLU A 385 6.21 14.51 22.23
CA GLU A 385 5.47 15.64 21.64
C GLU A 385 5.13 15.40 20.16
N PRO A 386 4.03 15.99 19.65
CA PRO A 386 3.68 15.91 18.25
C PRO A 386 4.84 16.41 17.40
N ILE A 387 5.40 15.52 16.61
CA ILE A 387 6.45 15.86 15.67
C ILE A 387 5.79 16.56 14.50
N ASP A 388 6.25 17.76 14.16
CA ASP A 388 5.80 18.45 12.98
C ASP A 388 6.27 17.67 11.73
N MET A 389 5.36 16.93 11.12
CA MET A 389 5.64 16.18 9.90
C MET A 389 6.07 17.05 8.73
N GLN A 390 5.78 18.37 8.76
CA GLN A 390 6.29 19.30 7.76
C GLN A 390 7.78 19.58 7.98
N GLU A 391 8.20 19.70 9.23
CA GLU A 391 9.61 19.89 9.59
C GLU A 391 10.42 18.65 9.20
N ILE A 392 9.94 17.44 9.51
CA ILE A 392 10.57 16.18 9.10
C ILE A 392 10.64 16.04 7.57
N LYS A 393 9.55 16.33 6.88
CA LYS A 393 9.45 16.15 5.42
C LYS A 393 10.46 16.97 4.62
N TYR A 394 10.89 18.10 5.17
CA TYR A 394 11.84 19.00 4.51
C TYR A 394 13.25 18.94 5.09
N HIS A 395 13.46 18.19 6.17
CA HIS A 395 14.78 18.00 6.71
C HIS A 395 15.66 17.26 5.71
N ARG A 396 16.82 17.82 5.39
CA ARG A 396 17.79 17.22 4.49
C ARG A 396 19.10 17.03 5.23
N PHE A 397 19.52 15.80 5.29
CA PHE A 397 20.87 15.52 5.76
C PHE A 397 21.91 16.24 4.91
N PRO A 398 23.02 16.69 5.51
CA PRO A 398 24.07 17.38 4.78
C PRO A 398 24.73 16.43 3.77
N ASN A 399 25.00 16.92 2.57
CA ASN A 399 25.92 16.25 1.66
C ASN A 399 27.35 16.63 2.02
N TYR A 400 28.27 15.70 1.81
CA TYR A 400 29.71 15.95 1.99
C TYR A 400 30.43 15.80 0.66
N GLN A 401 31.40 16.67 0.39
CA GLN A 401 32.23 16.61 -0.80
C GLN A 401 33.63 17.13 -0.49
N CYS A 402 34.62 16.33 -0.87
CA CYS A 402 36.02 16.75 -0.95
C CYS A 402 36.59 16.42 -2.36
N ASP A 403 37.88 16.66 -2.56
CA ASP A 403 38.52 16.42 -3.86
C ASP A 403 38.56 14.93 -4.28
N ARG A 404 38.48 14.01 -3.31
CA ARG A 404 38.62 12.58 -3.54
C ARG A 404 37.29 11.81 -3.61
N TYR A 405 36.25 12.28 -2.91
CA TYR A 405 34.99 11.57 -2.85
C TYR A 405 33.83 12.49 -2.47
N ARG A 406 32.62 11.98 -2.65
CA ARG A 406 31.38 12.65 -2.27
C ARG A 406 30.44 11.67 -1.57
N ILE A 407 29.77 12.14 -0.51
CA ILE A 407 28.70 11.41 0.19
C ILE A 407 27.39 12.17 -0.03
N ASN A 408 26.36 11.45 -0.45
CA ASN A 408 25.01 12.02 -0.56
C ASN A 408 23.93 10.97 -0.21
N ASN A 409 22.68 11.40 -0.28
CA ASN A 409 21.51 10.58 0.03
C ASN A 409 21.61 9.93 1.41
N ILE A 410 22.11 10.70 2.39
CA ILE A 410 22.08 10.24 3.77
C ILE A 410 20.62 10.14 4.19
N ALA A 411 20.23 9.02 4.75
CA ALA A 411 18.88 8.75 5.23
C ALA A 411 18.92 8.02 6.56
N ASP A 412 17.91 8.26 7.37
CA ASP A 412 17.71 7.56 8.63
C ASP A 412 17.25 6.12 8.40
N ALA A 413 17.95 5.18 9.00
CA ALA A 413 17.62 3.77 9.05
C ALA A 413 17.59 3.26 10.50
N SER A 414 17.42 4.17 11.45
CA SER A 414 17.47 3.89 12.88
C SER A 414 16.30 3.03 13.34
N THR A 415 16.55 2.30 14.42
CA THR A 415 15.54 1.56 15.17
C THR A 415 15.48 2.11 16.59
N VAL A 416 14.50 1.67 17.37
CA VAL A 416 14.25 2.16 18.74
C VAL A 416 15.51 2.12 19.64
N ASP A 417 16.39 1.18 19.40
CA ASP A 417 17.56 0.89 20.23
C ASP A 417 18.90 1.37 19.66
N ARG A 418 18.92 1.80 18.38
CA ARG A 418 20.18 2.11 17.70
C ARG A 418 20.04 3.21 16.67
N LYS A 419 21.05 4.11 16.64
CA LYS A 419 21.20 5.09 15.56
C LYS A 419 21.87 4.45 14.36
N ARG A 420 21.16 4.38 13.23
CA ARG A 420 21.61 3.80 11.97
C ARG A 420 21.42 4.80 10.83
N LEU A 421 22.44 4.93 10.01
CA LEU A 421 22.39 5.79 8.83
C LEU A 421 22.71 4.98 7.58
N ARG A 422 22.10 5.31 6.47
CA ARG A 422 22.46 4.80 5.14
C ARG A 422 22.87 5.95 4.24
N CYS A 423 23.80 5.70 3.32
CA CYS A 423 24.25 6.74 2.39
C CYS A 423 24.84 6.14 1.11
N ASN A 424 25.10 7.00 0.13
CA ASN A 424 25.84 6.67 -1.08
C ASN A 424 27.18 7.38 -1.08
N LEU A 425 28.25 6.65 -1.38
CA LEU A 425 29.62 7.14 -1.54
C LEU A 425 30.04 7.07 -3.01
N PHE A 426 30.52 8.17 -3.55
CA PHE A 426 31.05 8.27 -4.91
C PHE A 426 32.54 8.54 -4.87
N ILE A 427 33.33 7.61 -5.44
CA ILE A 427 34.79 7.58 -5.31
C ILE A 427 35.54 7.96 -6.61
N GLY A 428 34.84 8.31 -7.67
CA GLY A 428 35.45 8.62 -8.97
C GLY A 428 36.20 7.43 -9.58
N ASP A 429 37.33 7.73 -10.19
CA ASP A 429 38.16 6.73 -10.88
C ASP A 429 39.09 5.93 -9.95
N THR A 430 39.00 6.10 -8.63
CA THR A 430 39.79 5.33 -7.67
C THR A 430 39.63 3.84 -7.92
N SER A 431 40.68 3.15 -8.30
CA SER A 431 40.64 1.73 -8.73
C SER A 431 41.38 0.78 -7.79
N ASP A 432 42.34 1.32 -7.07
CA ASP A 432 43.12 0.52 -6.13
C ASP A 432 42.32 0.27 -4.85
N LYS A 433 42.28 -1.00 -4.45
CA LYS A 433 41.48 -1.49 -3.33
C LYS A 433 41.83 -0.83 -1.99
N GLU A 434 43.11 -0.59 -1.76
CA GLU A 434 43.58 0.03 -0.53
C GLU A 434 43.15 1.49 -0.41
N SER A 435 43.21 2.22 -1.51
CA SER A 435 42.72 3.60 -1.59
C SER A 435 41.21 3.67 -1.42
N ILE A 436 40.45 2.72 -1.97
CA ILE A 436 39.01 2.63 -1.77
C ILE A 436 38.68 2.39 -0.29
N LEU A 437 39.34 1.45 0.36
CA LEU A 437 39.12 1.17 1.78
C LEU A 437 39.48 2.36 2.68
N ARG A 438 40.50 3.13 2.34
CA ARG A 438 40.87 4.37 3.05
C ARG A 438 39.75 5.41 2.91
N ILE A 439 39.22 5.61 1.71
CA ILE A 439 38.08 6.51 1.47
C ILE A 439 36.84 6.05 2.24
N ILE A 440 36.53 4.75 2.23
CA ILE A 440 35.41 4.19 3.00
C ILE A 440 35.57 4.50 4.49
N THR A 441 36.74 4.25 5.06
CA THR A 441 37.01 4.50 6.48
C THR A 441 36.84 5.99 6.82
N GLU A 442 37.43 6.88 6.04
CA GLU A 442 37.28 8.34 6.22
C GLU A 442 35.82 8.78 6.10
N SER A 443 35.10 8.21 5.15
CA SER A 443 33.67 8.50 4.94
C SER A 443 32.82 8.07 6.13
N ILE A 444 33.09 6.93 6.71
CA ILE A 444 32.40 6.42 7.89
C ILE A 444 32.66 7.33 9.09
N GLU A 445 33.91 7.74 9.33
CA GLU A 445 34.22 8.65 10.44
C GLU A 445 33.45 9.98 10.31
N TRP A 446 33.25 10.48 9.10
CA TRP A 446 32.41 11.65 8.89
C TRP A 446 30.93 11.36 9.08
N VAL A 447 30.37 10.26 8.51
CA VAL A 447 28.95 9.92 8.62
C VAL A 447 28.54 9.66 10.06
N LYS A 448 29.41 9.07 10.88
CA LYS A 448 29.16 8.88 12.32
C LYS A 448 28.76 10.17 13.02
N THR A 449 29.37 11.28 12.64
CA THR A 449 29.18 12.58 13.29
C THR A 449 27.91 13.32 12.82
N VAL A 450 27.21 12.82 11.82
CA VAL A 450 25.98 13.43 11.32
C VAL A 450 24.92 13.41 12.41
N LYS A 451 24.45 14.61 12.76
CA LYS A 451 23.46 14.84 13.80
C LYS A 451 22.08 15.09 13.18
N ASN A 452 21.08 15.28 14.05
CA ASN A 452 19.71 15.58 13.66
C ASN A 452 19.13 14.48 12.77
N VAL A 453 19.13 13.26 13.27
CA VAL A 453 18.47 12.13 12.65
C VAL A 453 16.98 12.40 12.60
N ASP A 454 16.41 12.29 11.42
CA ASP A 454 15.05 12.71 11.09
C ASP A 454 14.03 11.60 11.41
N SER A 455 14.23 10.89 12.50
CA SER A 455 13.32 9.87 12.96
C SER A 455 12.50 10.35 14.16
N PRO A 456 11.17 10.39 14.04
CA PRO A 456 10.28 10.73 15.14
C PRO A 456 10.52 9.91 16.40
N THR A 457 10.93 8.65 16.24
CA THR A 457 11.08 7.70 17.35
C THR A 457 12.37 7.85 18.13
N ILE A 458 13.42 8.37 17.49
CA ILE A 458 14.75 8.44 18.10
C ILE A 458 15.30 9.84 18.18
N HIS A 459 14.65 10.82 17.53
CA HIS A 459 15.13 12.18 17.41
C HIS A 459 15.62 12.77 18.75
N HIS A 460 14.80 12.69 19.80
CA HIS A 460 15.15 13.23 21.12
C HIS A 460 16.24 12.44 21.84
N LYS A 461 16.30 11.12 21.63
CA LYS A 461 17.21 10.24 22.38
C LYS A 461 18.54 10.05 21.70
N TYR A 462 18.54 9.89 20.36
CA TYR A 462 19.71 9.49 19.61
C TYR A 462 20.17 10.47 18.54
N GLY A 463 19.39 11.51 18.23
CA GLY A 463 19.69 12.46 17.14
C GLY A 463 21.08 13.09 17.23
N ASN A 464 21.58 13.33 18.43
CA ASN A 464 22.86 13.98 18.70
C ASN A 464 24.03 13.01 18.97
N MET A 465 23.78 11.72 19.11
CA MET A 465 24.84 10.73 19.30
C MET A 465 25.51 10.34 17.99
N GLU A 466 26.65 9.69 18.06
CA GLU A 466 27.28 9.07 16.90
C GLU A 466 26.46 7.86 16.39
N ALA A 467 26.52 7.61 15.10
CA ALA A 467 25.83 6.47 14.53
C ALA A 467 26.49 5.14 14.92
N ASP A 468 25.68 4.20 15.42
CA ASP A 468 26.11 2.84 15.78
C ASP A 468 26.33 1.96 14.55
N SER A 469 25.57 2.21 13.50
CA SER A 469 25.65 1.45 12.25
C SER A 469 25.53 2.36 11.05
N ILE A 470 26.31 2.07 10.01
CA ILE A 470 26.29 2.82 8.75
C ILE A 470 26.27 1.82 7.59
N TYR A 471 25.26 1.96 6.74
CA TYR A 471 25.13 1.21 5.49
C TYR A 471 25.49 2.11 4.33
N MET A 472 26.48 1.70 3.54
CA MET A 472 27.00 2.53 2.48
C MET A 472 27.03 1.77 1.16
N ASN A 473 26.45 2.37 0.13
CA ASN A 473 26.58 1.91 -1.25
C ASN A 473 27.72 2.69 -1.89
N VAL A 474 28.71 2.01 -2.42
CA VAL A 474 29.87 2.62 -3.04
C VAL A 474 29.77 2.52 -4.56
N TYR A 475 29.82 3.67 -5.21
CA TYR A 475 29.79 3.80 -6.66
C TYR A 475 30.97 4.61 -7.17
N ARG A 476 31.32 4.40 -8.45
CA ARG A 476 32.32 5.27 -9.10
C ARG A 476 31.72 6.62 -9.43
N PHE A 477 30.58 6.63 -10.05
CA PHE A 477 29.90 7.84 -10.51
C PHE A 477 28.40 7.80 -10.18
N ASP A 478 27.83 8.99 -10.05
CA ASP A 478 26.40 9.19 -9.86
C ASP A 478 25.68 9.00 -11.22
N THR A 479 25.18 7.82 -11.47
CA THR A 479 24.33 7.55 -12.63
C THR A 479 22.87 7.75 -12.23
N ARG A 480 22.31 8.90 -12.56
CA ARG A 480 20.92 9.26 -12.21
C ARG A 480 19.85 8.35 -12.80
N LYS A 481 20.21 7.50 -13.75
CA LYS A 481 19.30 6.55 -14.38
C LYS A 481 19.02 5.32 -13.51
N ASP A 482 19.92 4.95 -12.63
CA ASP A 482 19.79 3.79 -11.76
C ASP A 482 19.48 4.21 -10.33
N LYS A 483 18.20 4.38 -10.03
CA LYS A 483 17.72 4.60 -8.66
C LYS A 483 17.74 3.33 -7.80
N SER A 484 17.99 2.17 -8.39
CA SER A 484 17.99 0.89 -7.70
C SER A 484 19.38 0.55 -7.17
N ILE A 485 19.44 0.06 -5.94
CA ILE A 485 20.60 -0.62 -5.38
C ILE A 485 20.74 -1.95 -6.11
N SER A 486 21.46 -1.95 -7.22
CA SER A 486 21.63 -3.14 -8.04
C SER A 486 23.10 -3.42 -8.25
N VAL A 487 23.51 -4.66 -7.98
CA VAL A 487 24.86 -5.15 -8.34
C VAL A 487 25.10 -5.18 -9.85
N SER A 488 24.05 -5.09 -10.65
CA SER A 488 24.14 -4.97 -12.11
C SER A 488 24.53 -3.58 -12.58
N ASN A 489 24.43 -2.55 -11.72
CA ASN A 489 24.90 -1.22 -12.06
C ASN A 489 26.40 -1.23 -12.36
N GLU A 490 26.80 -0.82 -13.57
CA GLU A 490 28.20 -0.85 -14.01
C GLU A 490 29.16 -0.05 -13.11
N ASN A 491 28.65 0.99 -12.44
CA ASN A 491 29.41 1.87 -11.55
C ASN A 491 29.44 1.39 -10.10
N PHE A 492 28.70 0.34 -9.76
CA PHE A 492 28.68 -0.22 -8.41
C PHE A 492 30.03 -0.87 -8.09
N VAL A 493 30.57 -0.59 -6.90
CA VAL A 493 31.86 -1.09 -6.40
C VAL A 493 31.69 -2.10 -5.29
N CYS A 494 31.00 -1.72 -4.21
CA CYS A 494 30.77 -2.59 -3.07
C CYS A 494 29.63 -2.06 -2.19
N PHE A 495 29.09 -2.94 -1.34
CA PHE A 495 28.36 -2.57 -0.14
C PHE A 495 29.28 -2.53 1.07
N VAL A 496 28.99 -1.63 1.99
CA VAL A 496 29.71 -1.51 3.26
C VAL A 496 28.69 -1.53 4.40
N ASP A 497 28.93 -2.40 5.37
CA ASP A 497 28.22 -2.44 6.64
C ASP A 497 29.23 -2.15 7.76
N TYR A 498 29.10 -0.97 8.38
CA TYR A 498 29.80 -0.63 9.59
C TYR A 498 28.90 -0.87 10.78
N ASN A 499 29.36 -1.64 11.75
CA ASN A 499 28.60 -1.94 12.95
C ASN A 499 29.48 -1.90 14.20
N LEU A 500 29.16 -1.01 15.13
CA LEU A 500 29.91 -0.80 16.35
C LEU A 500 30.01 -2.07 17.23
N THR A 501 28.95 -2.89 17.25
CA THR A 501 28.90 -4.12 18.05
C THR A 501 29.51 -5.33 17.34
N GLY A 502 29.83 -5.23 16.05
CA GLY A 502 30.33 -6.33 15.26
C GLY A 502 29.30 -7.39 14.86
N GLU A 503 28.04 -7.24 15.30
CA GLU A 503 26.94 -8.11 14.88
C GLU A 503 26.46 -7.72 13.49
N THR A 504 26.44 -8.67 12.58
CA THR A 504 25.91 -8.47 11.22
C THR A 504 24.39 -8.34 11.26
N THR A 505 23.89 -7.16 11.00
CA THR A 505 22.45 -6.92 10.86
C THR A 505 22.10 -6.60 9.41
N LEU A 506 22.43 -7.50 8.51
CA LEU A 506 22.30 -7.36 7.04
C LEU A 506 20.89 -6.95 6.54
N LEU A 507 19.88 -7.17 7.34
CA LEU A 507 18.49 -6.87 6.97
C LEU A 507 18.10 -5.40 7.19
N HIS A 508 18.91 -4.58 7.83
CA HIS A 508 18.52 -3.26 8.27
C HIS A 508 18.95 -2.09 7.37
N GLY A 509 19.83 -2.34 6.41
CA GLY A 509 20.37 -1.29 5.54
C GLY A 509 19.70 -1.15 4.17
N GLY A 510 18.68 -1.93 3.90
CA GLY A 510 18.10 -2.02 2.55
C GLY A 510 18.91 -2.90 1.61
N PHE A 511 19.83 -3.72 2.14
CA PHE A 511 20.52 -4.75 1.38
C PHE A 511 19.68 -6.03 1.40
N PHE A 512 19.37 -6.54 0.22
CA PHE A 512 18.78 -7.87 0.15
C PHE A 512 19.87 -8.92 0.41
N LYS A 513 19.60 -9.85 1.31
CA LYS A 513 20.52 -10.93 1.63
C LYS A 513 20.97 -11.69 0.38
N SER A 514 20.06 -11.98 -0.54
CA SER A 514 20.37 -12.63 -1.82
C SER A 514 21.37 -11.85 -2.68
N THR A 515 21.32 -10.52 -2.65
CA THR A 515 22.28 -9.68 -3.38
C THR A 515 23.63 -9.64 -2.68
N TRP A 516 23.63 -9.57 -1.35
CA TRP A 516 24.82 -9.62 -0.54
C TRP A 516 25.56 -10.94 -0.71
N ASP A 517 24.88 -12.08 -0.64
CA ASP A 517 25.46 -13.42 -0.72
C ASP A 517 26.11 -13.72 -2.10
N GLN A 518 25.78 -12.96 -3.14
CA GLN A 518 26.36 -13.07 -4.48
C GLN A 518 27.71 -12.34 -4.64
N LEU A 519 28.16 -11.62 -3.62
CA LEU A 519 29.34 -10.77 -3.66
C LEU A 519 30.51 -11.43 -2.91
N SER A 520 31.74 -10.91 -3.13
CA SER A 520 32.93 -11.34 -2.40
C SER A 520 33.07 -10.56 -1.11
N HIS A 521 33.09 -11.25 0.02
CA HIS A 521 33.04 -10.66 1.35
C HIS A 521 34.40 -10.49 1.98
N GLU A 522 34.61 -9.39 2.67
CA GLU A 522 35.79 -9.09 3.45
C GLU A 522 35.41 -8.39 4.76
N THR A 523 36.03 -8.81 5.86
CA THR A 523 35.83 -8.18 7.17
C THR A 523 37.13 -7.49 7.61
N ILE A 524 37.04 -6.18 7.89
CA ILE A 524 38.15 -5.33 8.29
C ILE A 524 37.77 -4.62 9.59
N GLY A 525 38.12 -5.17 10.73
CA GLY A 525 37.71 -4.66 12.03
C GLY A 525 36.17 -4.66 12.18
N LYS A 526 35.57 -3.47 12.28
CA LYS A 526 34.13 -3.30 12.39
C LYS A 526 33.41 -3.12 11.03
N LEU A 527 34.15 -3.20 9.94
CA LEU A 527 33.65 -3.07 8.58
C LEU A 527 33.46 -4.44 7.97
N GLN A 528 32.30 -4.65 7.38
CA GLN A 528 32.05 -5.72 6.42
C GLN A 528 31.88 -5.11 5.05
N VAL A 529 32.65 -5.57 4.08
CA VAL A 529 32.62 -5.05 2.71
C VAL A 529 32.29 -6.19 1.78
N ALA A 530 31.24 -6.02 1.00
CA ALA A 530 30.85 -6.97 -0.03
C ALA A 530 31.21 -6.42 -1.41
N TRP A 531 32.27 -6.95 -1.96
CA TRP A 531 32.85 -6.50 -3.21
C TRP A 531 32.19 -7.13 -4.42
N ARG A 532 31.94 -6.32 -5.45
CA ARG A 532 31.64 -6.85 -6.76
C ARG A 532 32.91 -7.42 -7.38
N GLU A 533 32.95 -8.73 -7.66
CA GLU A 533 34.01 -9.31 -8.45
C GLU A 533 33.99 -8.73 -9.87
N ARG A 534 35.00 -7.95 -10.20
CA ARG A 534 35.25 -7.51 -11.58
C ARG A 534 36.33 -8.37 -12.20
N LYS A 535 36.05 -9.01 -13.30
CA LYS A 535 37.03 -9.15 -14.35
C LYS A 535 37.39 -7.73 -14.78
N TYR A 536 38.59 -7.28 -14.52
CA TYR A 536 39.06 -5.93 -14.85
C TYR A 536 38.93 -5.67 -16.34
N GLN A 537 37.78 -5.19 -16.76
CA GLN A 537 37.65 -4.53 -18.05
C GLN A 537 37.94 -3.05 -17.83
N THR A 538 38.96 -2.56 -18.50
CA THR A 538 39.30 -1.14 -18.59
C THR A 538 38.02 -0.37 -18.95
N ILE A 539 37.44 0.34 -17.99
CA ILE A 539 36.25 1.16 -18.25
C ILE A 539 36.74 2.36 -19.06
N HIS A 540 36.39 2.40 -20.32
CA HIS A 540 36.56 3.61 -21.09
C HIS A 540 35.73 4.72 -20.45
N LYS A 541 36.41 5.74 -19.90
CA LYS A 541 35.76 6.95 -19.39
C LYS A 541 34.82 7.50 -20.44
N LYS A 542 33.52 7.51 -20.17
CA LYS A 542 32.59 8.28 -20.98
C LYS A 542 32.94 9.75 -20.71
N LYS A 543 33.62 10.41 -21.65
CA LYS A 543 33.94 11.84 -21.52
C LYS A 543 32.65 12.62 -21.35
N ILE A 544 32.50 13.24 -20.19
CA ILE A 544 31.37 14.13 -19.92
C ILE A 544 31.60 15.40 -20.73
N GLY A 545 30.66 15.73 -21.61
CA GLY A 545 30.73 16.94 -22.40
C GLY A 545 30.74 18.18 -21.49
N VAL A 546 31.63 19.11 -21.73
CA VAL A 546 31.82 20.31 -20.88
C VAL A 546 30.54 21.13 -20.69
N ASN A 547 29.59 21.02 -21.59
CA ASN A 547 28.29 21.68 -21.56
C ASN A 547 27.14 20.79 -21.04
N GLU A 548 27.39 19.50 -20.81
CA GLU A 548 26.39 18.59 -20.22
C GLU A 548 26.12 18.97 -18.77
N LEU A 549 24.96 18.55 -18.25
CA LEU A 549 24.62 18.70 -16.85
C LEU A 549 25.62 17.89 -16.00
N CYS A 550 26.11 18.51 -14.94
CA CYS A 550 27.07 17.86 -14.06
C CYS A 550 26.48 16.61 -13.41
N PRO A 551 27.16 15.46 -13.47
CA PRO A 551 26.70 14.22 -12.84
C PRO A 551 26.47 14.32 -11.33
N CYS A 552 27.07 15.37 -10.69
CA CYS A 552 26.92 15.61 -9.26
C CYS A 552 25.49 15.98 -8.80
N GLY A 553 24.56 16.19 -9.71
CA GLY A 553 23.20 16.52 -9.34
C GLY A 553 22.91 17.99 -9.07
N SER A 554 23.89 18.87 -9.22
CA SER A 554 23.74 20.31 -8.92
C SER A 554 22.87 21.08 -9.92
N GLY A 555 22.44 20.47 -11.04
CA GLY A 555 21.74 21.16 -12.13
C GLY A 555 22.61 22.10 -12.97
N ARG A 556 23.91 22.25 -12.62
CA ARG A 556 24.85 23.12 -13.34
C ARG A 556 25.55 22.34 -14.46
N LYS A 557 26.02 23.06 -15.48
CA LYS A 557 26.87 22.49 -16.52
C LYS A 557 28.20 21.99 -15.91
N PHE A 558 28.72 20.85 -16.40
CA PHE A 558 29.92 20.21 -15.87
C PHE A 558 31.09 21.16 -15.76
N LYS A 559 31.35 22.01 -16.76
CA LYS A 559 32.41 23.02 -16.74
C LYS A 559 32.28 24.07 -15.62
N LYS A 560 31.07 24.29 -15.10
CA LYS A 560 30.78 25.26 -14.03
C LYS A 560 30.57 24.61 -12.67
N CYS A 561 30.82 23.30 -12.54
CA CYS A 561 30.55 22.56 -11.33
C CYS A 561 31.73 21.68 -10.89
N CYS A 562 31.93 20.51 -11.45
CA CYS A 562 32.88 19.50 -10.96
C CYS A 562 34.09 19.29 -11.91
N ARG A 563 34.15 19.97 -13.04
CA ARG A 563 35.31 19.88 -13.93
C ARG A 563 36.58 20.41 -13.22
N GLY A 564 37.67 19.64 -13.28
CA GLY A 564 38.93 19.96 -12.60
C GLY A 564 38.93 19.69 -11.09
N LYS A 565 37.90 19.02 -10.56
CA LYS A 565 37.81 18.62 -9.14
C LYS A 565 38.15 17.18 -8.86
N GLY A 566 38.61 16.42 -9.88
CA GLY A 566 39.11 15.07 -9.74
C GLY A 566 38.05 13.96 -9.53
N ILE A 567 36.77 14.33 -9.40
CA ILE A 567 35.71 13.33 -9.10
C ILE A 567 35.10 12.76 -10.37
N TYR A 568 35.03 13.55 -11.43
CA TYR A 568 34.37 13.20 -12.69
C TYR A 568 35.21 13.55 -13.94
N ASP A 569 36.48 13.95 -13.73
CA ASP A 569 37.38 14.35 -14.83
C ASP A 569 38.01 13.17 -15.56
#